data_52f4f6adc863f73084fb9a63f8f87ffc
#
_entry.id   52f4f6adc863f73084fb9a63f8f87ffc
#
_cell.length_a   1.000
_cell.length_b   1.000
_cell.length_c   1.000
_cell.angle_alpha   90.00
_cell.angle_beta   90.00
_cell.angle_gamma   90.00
#
_symmetry.space_group_name_H-M   'P 1'
#
loop_
_entity.id
_entity.type
_entity.pdbx_description
1 polymer ?
#
loop_
_entity_poly.entity_id
_entity_poly.type
_entity_poly.pdbx_seq_one_letter_code
_entity_poly.pdbx_strand_id
1 'polypeptide(L)'
;MTYQIAICDDEEKQRAYIKSLVEGWLRQTFHHTKIQEYASSEQFLFEQAYDRTQILFLDIEMEKMDGIALAREIRKHNRQMQIIFVTGYMEYIQEGYDVEALHYLLKPVSQEKIDSVLDRAVERLKTA
;
A
#
# COMPACT_ATOMS: atom_id res chain seq x y z
N MET A 1 11.55 -5.30 -14.73
CA MET A 1 10.37 -4.43 -14.63
C MET A 1 10.51 -3.53 -13.40
N THR A 2 10.17 -2.27 -13.54
CA THR A 2 10.30 -1.29 -12.46
C THR A 2 8.94 -1.04 -11.82
N TYR A 3 8.85 -1.15 -10.50
CA TYR A 3 7.63 -0.85 -9.77
C TYR A 3 7.86 0.34 -8.85
N GLN A 4 6.82 1.12 -8.63
CA GLN A 4 6.82 2.11 -7.57
C GLN A 4 5.89 1.64 -6.47
N ILE A 5 6.46 1.50 -5.28
CA ILE A 5 5.74 1.09 -4.08
C ILE A 5 5.61 2.31 -3.18
N ALA A 6 4.41 2.62 -2.76
CA ALA A 6 4.17 3.71 -1.83
C ALA A 6 3.73 3.15 -0.48
N ILE A 7 4.12 3.84 0.57
CA ILE A 7 3.71 3.53 1.95
C ILE A 7 3.08 4.81 2.51
N CYS A 8 1.81 4.74 2.86
CA CYS A 8 1.08 5.89 3.38
C CYS A 8 0.57 5.57 4.79
N ASP A 9 1.14 6.25 5.78
CA ASP A 9 0.81 6.06 7.19
C ASP A 9 1.28 7.34 7.92
N ASP A 10 0.48 7.87 8.82
CA ASP A 10 0.84 9.11 9.52
C ASP A 10 1.82 8.89 10.68
N GLU A 11 2.13 7.64 11.02
CA GLU A 11 3.12 7.31 12.05
C GLU A 11 4.45 6.96 11.40
N GLU A 12 5.46 7.78 11.66
CA GLU A 12 6.79 7.61 11.07
C GLU A 12 7.40 6.24 11.38
N LYS A 13 7.25 5.76 12.61
CA LYS A 13 7.79 4.46 13.01
C LYS A 13 7.14 3.31 12.25
N GLN A 14 5.84 3.41 12.00
CA GLN A 14 5.12 2.38 11.24
C GLN A 14 5.56 2.39 9.78
N ARG A 15 5.70 3.59 9.19
CA ARG A 15 6.22 3.69 7.82
C ARG A 15 7.59 3.07 7.70
N ALA A 16 8.48 3.39 8.64
CA ALA A 16 9.85 2.85 8.64
C ALA A 16 9.85 1.34 8.77
N TYR A 17 8.97 0.79 9.62
CA TYR A 17 8.86 -0.64 9.81
C TYR A 17 8.41 -1.34 8.51
N ILE A 18 7.34 -0.85 7.89
CA ILE A 18 6.86 -1.44 6.63
C ILE A 18 7.92 -1.31 5.54
N LYS A 19 8.58 -0.16 5.46
CA LYS A 19 9.66 0.05 4.49
C LYS A 19 10.76 -1.00 4.67
N SER A 20 11.15 -1.29 5.93
CA SER A 20 12.19 -2.29 6.20
C SER A 20 11.77 -3.68 5.71
N LEU A 21 10.50 -4.03 5.85
CA LEU A 21 9.99 -5.32 5.38
C LEU A 21 9.96 -5.38 3.84
N VAL A 22 9.59 -4.28 3.19
CA VAL A 22 9.61 -4.19 1.72
C VAL A 22 11.04 -4.31 1.22
N GLU A 23 11.98 -3.65 1.89
CA GLU A 23 13.40 -3.76 1.54
C GLU A 23 13.91 -5.20 1.73
N GLY A 24 13.41 -5.90 2.75
CA GLY A 24 13.72 -7.32 2.95
C GLY A 24 13.26 -8.18 1.78
N TRP A 25 12.08 -7.90 1.26
CA TRP A 25 11.57 -8.58 0.07
C TRP A 25 12.41 -8.25 -1.18
N LEU A 26 12.80 -6.98 -1.33
CA LEU A 26 13.61 -6.56 -2.48
C LEU A 26 14.97 -7.25 -2.54
N ARG A 27 15.56 -7.56 -1.39
CA ARG A 27 16.84 -8.27 -1.34
C ARG A 27 16.74 -9.70 -1.87
N GLN A 28 15.53 -10.25 -1.92
CA GLN A 28 15.29 -11.62 -2.36
C GLN A 28 14.78 -11.71 -3.80
N THR A 29 14.60 -10.57 -4.46
CA THR A 29 14.01 -10.52 -5.80
C THR A 29 14.91 -9.73 -6.75
N PHE A 30 14.60 -9.83 -8.05
CA PHE A 30 15.33 -9.10 -9.08
C PHE A 30 14.54 -7.91 -9.63
N HIS A 31 13.53 -7.46 -8.89
CA HIS A 31 12.72 -6.32 -9.32
C HIS A 31 13.40 -5.01 -8.96
N HIS A 32 13.40 -4.07 -9.90
CA HIS A 32 13.78 -2.70 -9.62
C HIS A 32 12.58 -1.98 -9.02
N THR A 33 12.77 -1.35 -7.88
CA THR A 33 11.65 -0.74 -7.16
C THR A 33 12.09 0.56 -6.51
N LYS A 34 11.21 1.54 -6.60
CA LYS A 34 11.34 2.77 -5.82
C LYS A 34 10.30 2.74 -4.71
N ILE A 35 10.72 3.10 -3.51
CA ILE A 35 9.82 3.19 -2.36
C ILE A 35 9.63 4.65 -2.02
N GLN A 36 8.37 5.11 -2.00
CA GLN A 36 8.01 6.46 -1.62
C GLN A 36 7.15 6.41 -0.36
N GLU A 37 7.38 7.36 0.54
CA GLU A 37 6.64 7.44 1.80
C GLU A 37 5.77 8.68 1.80
N TYR A 38 4.57 8.54 2.33
CA TYR A 38 3.60 9.64 2.46
C TYR A 38 3.07 9.64 3.88
N ALA A 39 3.07 10.80 4.51
CA ALA A 39 2.63 10.94 5.90
C ALA A 39 1.13 11.19 6.03
N SER A 40 0.43 11.39 4.92
CA SER A 40 -1.01 11.65 4.94
C SER A 40 -1.63 11.33 3.58
N SER A 41 -2.95 11.13 3.61
CA SER A 41 -3.74 10.98 2.38
C SER A 41 -3.67 12.25 1.54
N GLU A 42 -3.69 13.40 2.19
CA GLU A 42 -3.64 14.70 1.51
C GLU A 42 -2.35 14.87 0.72
N GLN A 43 -1.22 14.45 1.30
CA GLN A 43 0.08 14.52 0.61
C GLN A 43 0.06 13.62 -0.62
N PHE A 44 -0.45 12.40 -0.49
CA PHE A 44 -0.53 11.44 -1.60
C PHE A 44 -1.33 12.04 -2.76
N LEU A 45 -2.48 12.62 -2.46
CA LEU A 45 -3.34 13.22 -3.48
C LEU A 45 -2.74 14.50 -4.06
N PHE A 46 -2.17 15.34 -3.22
CA PHE A 46 -1.54 16.59 -3.68
C PHE A 46 -0.43 16.31 -4.70
N GLU A 47 0.36 15.27 -4.46
CA GLU A 47 1.45 14.89 -5.36
C GLU A 47 0.98 14.04 -6.54
N GLN A 48 -0.31 13.75 -6.62
CA GLN A 48 -0.90 12.91 -7.66
C GLN A 48 -0.17 11.57 -7.79
N ALA A 49 0.18 10.99 -6.65
CA ALA A 49 0.96 9.76 -6.60
C ALA A 49 0.22 8.57 -7.21
N TYR A 50 -1.12 8.64 -7.33
CA TYR A 50 -1.92 7.59 -7.97
C TYR A 50 -1.56 7.38 -9.44
N ASP A 51 -0.93 8.36 -10.10
CA ASP A 51 -0.54 8.24 -11.52
C ASP A 51 0.72 7.39 -11.71
N ARG A 52 1.53 7.24 -10.66
CA ARG A 52 2.84 6.57 -10.80
C ARG A 52 3.07 5.41 -9.83
N THR A 53 2.09 5.11 -8.97
CA THR A 53 2.24 4.05 -7.97
C THR A 53 1.56 2.78 -8.43
N GLN A 54 2.26 1.66 -8.41
CA GLN A 54 1.70 0.36 -8.76
C GLN A 54 1.22 -0.42 -7.55
N ILE A 55 1.91 -0.26 -6.41
CA ILE A 55 1.58 -0.98 -5.18
C ILE A 55 1.56 0.02 -4.03
N LEU A 56 0.48 0.02 -3.26
CA LEU A 56 0.31 0.94 -2.13
C LEU A 56 0.02 0.17 -0.86
N PHE A 57 0.86 0.38 0.15
CA PHE A 57 0.57 -0.03 1.53
C PHE A 57 -0.07 1.16 2.23
N LEU A 58 -1.28 0.99 2.73
CA LEU A 58 -2.11 2.10 3.18
C LEU A 58 -2.72 1.81 4.54
N ASP A 59 -2.41 2.67 5.51
CA ASP A 59 -3.07 2.61 6.81
C ASP A 59 -4.45 3.23 6.72
N ILE A 60 -5.38 2.75 7.52
CA ILE A 60 -6.75 3.26 7.53
C ILE A 60 -6.88 4.44 8.49
N GLU A 61 -6.41 4.27 9.73
CA GLU A 61 -6.57 5.27 10.78
C GLU A 61 -5.53 6.38 10.63
N MET A 62 -5.92 7.46 9.96
CA MET A 62 -5.09 8.65 9.79
C MET A 62 -5.93 9.87 10.08
N GLU A 63 -5.29 10.96 10.50
CA GLU A 63 -5.98 12.22 10.75
C GLU A 63 -6.54 12.78 9.44
N LYS A 64 -7.62 13.52 9.52
CA LYS A 64 -8.33 14.11 8.38
C LYS A 64 -8.85 13.01 7.47
N MET A 65 -8.34 12.88 6.25
CA MET A 65 -8.79 11.84 5.33
C MET A 65 -8.17 10.50 5.70
N ASP A 66 -9.00 9.52 6.05
CA ASP A 66 -8.51 8.18 6.38
C ASP A 66 -8.17 7.38 5.11
N GLY A 67 -7.59 6.17 5.32
CA GLY A 67 -7.15 5.34 4.21
C GLY A 67 -8.28 4.82 3.33
N ILE A 68 -9.47 4.60 3.89
CA ILE A 68 -10.62 4.16 3.08
C ILE A 68 -11.05 5.26 2.12
N ALA A 69 -11.14 6.50 2.62
CA ALA A 69 -11.49 7.64 1.78
C ALA A 69 -10.44 7.86 0.70
N LEU A 70 -9.15 7.73 1.05
CA LEU A 70 -8.07 7.82 0.06
C LEU A 70 -8.21 6.74 -1.02
N ALA A 71 -8.46 5.50 -0.61
CA ALA A 71 -8.60 4.40 -1.58
C ALA A 71 -9.75 4.65 -2.55
N ARG A 72 -10.87 5.21 -2.07
CA ARG A 72 -12.00 5.56 -2.95
C ARG A 72 -11.59 6.63 -3.97
N GLU A 73 -10.85 7.64 -3.53
CA GLU A 73 -10.35 8.66 -4.45
C GLU A 73 -9.38 8.08 -5.46
N ILE A 74 -8.47 7.21 -5.02
CA ILE A 74 -7.53 6.55 -5.93
C ILE A 74 -8.28 5.78 -7.01
N ARG A 75 -9.33 5.06 -6.65
CA ARG A 75 -10.08 4.24 -7.61
C ARG A 75 -10.80 5.05 -8.69
N LYS A 76 -11.01 6.33 -8.47
CA LYS A 76 -11.55 7.22 -9.51
C LYS A 76 -10.51 7.50 -10.60
N HIS A 77 -9.23 7.37 -10.29
CA HIS A 77 -8.13 7.70 -11.20
C HIS A 77 -7.36 6.48 -11.67
N ASN A 78 -7.28 5.43 -10.84
CA ASN A 78 -6.44 4.28 -11.11
C ASN A 78 -7.07 3.01 -10.55
N ARG A 79 -7.54 2.14 -11.43
CA ARG A 79 -8.15 0.87 -11.04
C ARG A 79 -7.17 -0.30 -11.07
N GLN A 80 -5.93 -0.05 -11.54
CA GLN A 80 -4.90 -1.08 -11.68
C GLN A 80 -3.99 -1.17 -10.45
N MET A 81 -3.95 -0.12 -9.63
CA MET A 81 -3.09 -0.09 -8.45
C MET A 81 -3.45 -1.22 -7.49
N GLN A 82 -2.43 -1.91 -6.99
CA GLN A 82 -2.61 -2.94 -5.98
C GLN A 82 -2.59 -2.26 -4.61
N ILE A 83 -3.75 -2.16 -3.97
CA ILE A 83 -3.89 -1.51 -2.66
C ILE A 83 -3.89 -2.60 -1.59
N ILE A 84 -3.01 -2.44 -0.61
CA ILE A 84 -2.89 -3.36 0.52
C ILE A 84 -3.07 -2.52 1.79
N PHE A 85 -4.16 -2.79 2.52
CA PHE A 85 -4.37 -2.10 3.79
C PHE A 85 -3.51 -2.73 4.87
N VAL A 86 -2.88 -1.89 5.69
CA VAL A 86 -2.10 -2.33 6.85
C VAL A 86 -2.61 -1.54 8.04
N THR A 87 -3.37 -2.18 8.92
CA THR A 87 -4.08 -1.48 9.98
C THR A 87 -4.16 -2.35 11.24
N GLY A 88 -4.42 -1.71 12.39
CA GLY A 88 -4.68 -2.41 13.65
C GLY A 88 -6.14 -2.80 13.84
N TYR A 89 -7.02 -2.49 12.89
CA TYR A 89 -8.47 -2.63 13.04
C TYR A 89 -9.07 -3.53 12.00
N MET A 90 -9.89 -4.48 12.44
CA MET A 90 -10.57 -5.42 11.53
C MET A 90 -11.92 -4.93 11.00
N GLU A 91 -12.51 -3.94 11.66
CA GLU A 91 -13.86 -3.50 11.33
C GLU A 91 -14.02 -2.85 9.97
N TYR A 92 -12.92 -2.57 9.27
CA TYR A 92 -12.95 -1.94 7.95
C TYR A 92 -12.78 -2.92 6.79
N ILE A 93 -12.80 -4.23 7.07
CA ILE A 93 -12.58 -5.23 6.02
C ILE A 93 -13.57 -5.09 4.87
N GLN A 94 -14.85 -4.85 5.18
CA GLN A 94 -15.88 -4.71 4.14
C GLN A 94 -15.56 -3.53 3.21
N GLU A 95 -15.15 -2.40 3.77
CA GLU A 95 -14.80 -1.22 2.98
C GLU A 95 -13.56 -1.48 2.12
N GLY A 96 -12.60 -2.25 2.63
CA GLY A 96 -11.44 -2.66 1.85
C GLY A 96 -11.85 -3.50 0.64
N TYR A 97 -12.79 -4.40 0.83
CA TYR A 97 -13.35 -5.21 -0.24
C TYR A 97 -14.00 -4.31 -1.31
N ASP A 98 -14.76 -3.31 -0.85
CA ASP A 98 -15.50 -2.41 -1.75
C ASP A 98 -14.58 -1.56 -2.65
N VAL A 99 -13.34 -1.30 -2.23
CA VAL A 99 -12.36 -0.57 -3.05
C VAL A 99 -11.43 -1.52 -3.80
N GLU A 100 -11.77 -2.80 -3.82
CA GLU A 100 -11.00 -3.82 -4.52
C GLU A 100 -9.55 -3.88 -4.05
N ALA A 101 -9.33 -3.84 -2.73
CA ALA A 101 -8.01 -4.03 -2.15
C ALA A 101 -7.51 -5.44 -2.45
N LEU A 102 -6.21 -5.56 -2.71
CA LEU A 102 -5.60 -6.86 -2.91
C LEU A 102 -5.63 -7.68 -1.62
N HIS A 103 -5.35 -7.03 -0.51
CA HIS A 103 -5.29 -7.71 0.78
C HIS A 103 -5.46 -6.73 1.92
N TYR A 104 -5.74 -7.29 3.11
CA TYR A 104 -5.96 -6.53 4.34
C TYR A 104 -5.09 -7.16 5.43
N LEU A 105 -4.03 -6.48 5.82
CA LEU A 105 -3.06 -6.99 6.79
C LEU A 105 -3.25 -6.32 8.14
N LEU A 106 -3.29 -7.12 9.20
CA LEU A 106 -3.37 -6.59 10.57
C LEU A 106 -1.98 -6.35 11.14
N LYS A 107 -1.81 -5.20 11.80
CA LYS A 107 -0.58 -4.89 12.53
C LYS A 107 -0.48 -5.75 13.79
N PRO A 108 0.71 -6.19 14.18
CA PRO A 108 2.00 -6.05 13.48
C PRO A 108 2.12 -7.04 12.32
N VAL A 109 2.68 -6.58 11.21
CA VAL A 109 2.83 -7.39 10.01
C VAL A 109 4.19 -8.09 10.04
N SER A 110 4.22 -9.37 9.64
CA SER A 110 5.47 -10.13 9.55
C SER A 110 6.11 -10.00 8.19
N GLN A 111 7.41 -10.30 8.12
CA GLN A 111 8.12 -10.35 6.84
C GLN A 111 7.47 -11.35 5.89
N GLU A 112 7.07 -12.51 6.42
CA GLU A 112 6.43 -13.55 5.61
C GLU A 112 5.16 -13.05 4.93
N LYS A 113 4.32 -12.30 5.65
CA LYS A 113 3.09 -11.76 5.08
C LYS A 113 3.37 -10.69 4.03
N ILE A 114 4.35 -9.84 4.28
CA ILE A 114 4.75 -8.82 3.29
C ILE A 114 5.28 -9.49 2.02
N ASP A 115 6.15 -10.48 2.17
CA ASP A 115 6.69 -11.21 1.01
C ASP A 115 5.58 -11.84 0.19
N SER A 116 4.65 -12.51 0.86
CA SER A 116 3.52 -13.18 0.20
C SER A 116 2.64 -12.21 -0.57
N VAL A 117 2.29 -11.08 0.05
CA VAL A 117 1.38 -10.12 -0.60
C VAL A 117 2.08 -9.39 -1.75
N LEU A 118 3.37 -9.12 -1.63
CA LEU A 118 4.14 -8.49 -2.71
C LEU A 118 4.29 -9.43 -3.90
N ASP A 119 4.52 -10.71 -3.65
CA ASP A 119 4.57 -11.70 -4.73
C ASP A 119 3.23 -11.74 -5.48
N ARG A 120 2.12 -11.70 -4.77
CA ARG A 120 0.79 -11.65 -5.39
C ARG A 120 0.56 -10.36 -6.16
N ALA A 121 0.99 -9.22 -5.60
CA ALA A 121 0.83 -7.93 -6.26
C ALA A 121 1.56 -7.90 -7.59
N VAL A 122 2.81 -8.37 -7.61
CA VAL A 122 3.61 -8.43 -8.83
C VAL A 122 2.97 -9.35 -9.85
N GLU A 123 2.47 -10.50 -9.41
CA GLU A 123 1.80 -11.45 -10.30
C GLU A 123 0.58 -10.83 -10.96
N ARG A 124 -0.23 -10.11 -10.20
CA ARG A 124 -1.42 -9.46 -10.75
C ARG A 124 -1.05 -8.33 -11.73
N LEU A 125 0.02 -7.60 -11.44
CA LEU A 125 0.48 -6.54 -12.34
C LEU A 125 0.97 -7.09 -13.66
N LYS A 126 1.58 -8.27 -13.66
CA LYS A 126 2.04 -8.94 -14.88
C LYS A 126 0.89 -9.38 -15.79
N THR A 127 -0.25 -9.71 -15.19
CA THR A 127 -1.40 -10.25 -15.95
C THR A 127 -2.45 -9.19 -16.27
N ALA A 128 -2.22 -7.97 -15.83
CA ALA A 128 -3.17 -6.86 -16.05
C ALA A 128 -3.06 -6.30 -17.47
#